data_3aa5ed04ba7640b00be8f6bf7d661e23
#
_entry.id   3aa5ed04ba7640b00be8f6bf7d661e23
#
_cell.length_a   1.000
_cell.length_b   1.000
_cell.length_c   1.000
_cell.angle_alpha   90.00
_cell.angle_beta   90.00
_cell.angle_gamma   90.00
#
_symmetry.space_group_name_H-M   'P 1'
#
loop_
_entity.id
_entity.type
_entity.pdbx_description
1 polymer ?
#
loop_
_entity_poly.entity_id
_entity_poly.type
_entity_poly.pdbx_seq_one_letter_code
_entity_poly.pdbx_strand_id
1 'polypeptide(L)'
;VISFARGVPAPECLAVEELADCARAALERNGRTILSYGPGGGYGPLREWLGERHGVEPGRIVITSGSLQGFVFLAQQLVRPGTRVLVEAPTYDRPLTILTRLGAEVVTVPMDEDGLVPDELPEGEFAFLYTIPTFQNPSGRTLSLERRRRLAELARERRLLVLEDDPYGLVRYEGEPLPSVFELAEGEQIAYCSSFSKTVAPGLRVGWFVLPAQLAAQIEALAVSTYISPPYLSQATVLELVQRGSFEPNLERVTGLLRERRDAMLEALELQMPEDASWTRPEGGYFVWLDLPSGPPAADLLAQAEAAGVTFVRGTDFFPGGRGGERSARLAFSFVSPGEIAEGVSRLGSLARAAAPASL
;
A
#
# COMPACT_ATOMS: atom_id res chain seq x y z
N VAL A 1 -17.93 -17.27 -4.07
CA VAL A 1 -16.48 -17.31 -4.35
C VAL A 1 -15.75 -16.64 -3.21
N ILE A 2 -14.83 -17.35 -2.57
CA ILE A 2 -13.96 -16.81 -1.52
C ILE A 2 -12.81 -16.08 -2.19
N SER A 3 -12.66 -14.78 -1.92
CA SER A 3 -11.68 -13.96 -2.66
C SER A 3 -10.53 -13.47 -1.79
N PHE A 4 -9.39 -14.13 -1.89
CA PHE A 4 -8.10 -13.65 -1.36
C PHE A 4 -7.38 -12.66 -2.31
N ALA A 5 -8.00 -12.30 -3.43
CA ALA A 5 -7.45 -11.29 -4.36
C ALA A 5 -7.72 -9.84 -3.91
N ARG A 6 -8.78 -9.60 -3.09
CA ARG A 6 -9.29 -8.26 -2.77
C ARG A 6 -8.57 -7.65 -1.55
N GLY A 7 -7.54 -6.85 -1.79
CA GLY A 7 -6.84 -6.07 -0.74
C GLY A 7 -7.58 -4.78 -0.35
N VAL A 8 -8.83 -4.90 0.08
CA VAL A 8 -9.69 -3.78 0.51
C VAL A 8 -10.28 -4.06 1.89
N PRO A 9 -10.66 -3.03 2.66
CA PRO A 9 -11.39 -3.22 3.91
C PRO A 9 -12.73 -3.92 3.65
N ALA A 10 -13.13 -4.80 4.56
CA ALA A 10 -14.45 -5.40 4.54
C ALA A 10 -15.53 -4.38 4.94
N PRO A 11 -16.82 -4.62 4.58
CA PRO A 11 -17.90 -3.70 4.92
C PRO A 11 -18.00 -3.36 6.41
N GLU A 12 -17.76 -4.30 7.31
CA GLU A 12 -17.76 -4.09 8.76
C GLU A 12 -16.61 -3.20 9.27
N CYS A 13 -15.59 -2.95 8.45
CA CYS A 13 -14.54 -1.98 8.77
C CYS A 13 -15.00 -0.53 8.54
N LEU A 14 -16.10 -0.31 7.81
CA LEU A 14 -16.56 1.02 7.43
C LEU A 14 -17.47 1.60 8.50
N ALA A 15 -17.10 2.76 9.08
CA ALA A 15 -17.88 3.49 10.07
C ALA A 15 -18.91 4.40 9.38
N VAL A 16 -19.95 3.80 8.74
CA VAL A 16 -20.87 4.53 7.85
C VAL A 16 -21.63 5.64 8.57
N GLU A 17 -22.18 5.36 9.75
CA GLU A 17 -22.97 6.34 10.51
C GLU A 17 -22.09 7.51 10.98
N GLU A 18 -20.91 7.21 11.54
CA GLU A 18 -19.95 8.23 11.98
C GLU A 18 -19.51 9.11 10.80
N LEU A 19 -19.22 8.51 9.65
CA LEU A 19 -18.84 9.27 8.45
C LEU A 19 -20.00 10.12 7.91
N ALA A 20 -21.24 9.67 8.01
CA ALA A 20 -22.41 10.47 7.64
C ALA A 20 -22.55 11.69 8.54
N ASP A 21 -22.34 11.54 9.84
CA ASP A 21 -22.38 12.65 10.81
C ASP A 21 -21.20 13.62 10.61
N CYS A 22 -20.00 13.10 10.32
CA CYS A 22 -18.86 13.92 9.96
C CYS A 22 -19.11 14.74 8.67
N ALA A 23 -19.67 14.13 7.65
CA ALA A 23 -19.99 14.81 6.40
C ALA A 23 -21.03 15.92 6.59
N ARG A 24 -22.07 15.64 7.39
CA ARG A 24 -23.09 16.63 7.74
C ARG A 24 -22.49 17.82 8.48
N ALA A 25 -21.70 17.58 9.52
CA ALA A 25 -21.08 18.65 10.30
C ALA A 25 -20.07 19.47 9.48
N ALA A 26 -19.30 18.84 8.60
CA ALA A 26 -18.41 19.52 7.69
C ALA A 26 -19.20 20.52 6.78
N LEU A 27 -20.34 20.08 6.22
CA LEU A 27 -21.20 20.91 5.40
C LEU A 27 -21.85 22.05 6.19
N GLU A 28 -22.34 21.80 7.40
CA GLU A 28 -22.93 22.81 8.28
C GLU A 28 -21.91 23.88 8.68
N ARG A 29 -20.66 23.48 8.95
CA ARG A 29 -19.58 24.40 9.36
C ARG A 29 -19.06 25.26 8.22
N ASN A 30 -18.79 24.69 7.06
CA ASN A 30 -18.09 25.35 5.96
C ASN A 30 -18.55 24.94 4.55
N GLY A 31 -19.86 24.65 4.40
CA GLY A 31 -20.42 24.06 3.18
C GLY A 31 -20.15 24.89 1.91
N ARG A 32 -20.16 26.23 2.00
CA ARG A 32 -19.90 27.08 0.83
C ARG A 32 -18.49 26.88 0.26
N THR A 33 -17.47 26.76 1.11
CA THR A 33 -16.09 26.48 0.70
C THR A 33 -15.97 25.06 0.18
N ILE A 34 -16.55 24.09 0.90
CA ILE A 34 -16.45 22.65 0.60
C ILE A 34 -17.09 22.29 -0.75
N LEU A 35 -18.14 23.00 -1.13
CA LEU A 35 -18.88 22.79 -2.38
C LEU A 35 -18.40 23.67 -3.54
N SER A 36 -17.35 24.48 -3.33
CA SER A 36 -16.73 25.33 -4.36
C SER A 36 -15.43 24.71 -4.86
N TYR A 37 -14.95 25.20 -6.01
CA TYR A 37 -13.56 24.93 -6.42
C TYR A 37 -12.58 25.59 -5.45
N GLY A 38 -11.45 24.94 -5.24
CA GLY A 38 -10.38 25.45 -4.39
C GLY A 38 -8.99 25.14 -4.93
N PRO A 39 -7.93 25.36 -4.12
CA PRO A 39 -6.56 25.04 -4.48
C PRO A 39 -6.37 23.58 -4.93
N GLY A 40 -5.55 23.39 -5.97
CA GLY A 40 -5.27 22.06 -6.53
C GLY A 40 -4.53 21.13 -5.59
N GLY A 41 -3.80 21.68 -4.61
CA GLY A 41 -3.11 20.91 -3.56
C GLY A 41 -4.03 20.33 -2.51
N GLY A 42 -5.34 20.66 -2.51
CA GLY A 42 -6.33 20.09 -1.60
C GLY A 42 -6.89 21.08 -0.58
N TYR A 43 -7.75 20.57 0.28
CA TYR A 43 -8.45 21.34 1.31
C TYR A 43 -7.48 21.86 2.38
N GLY A 44 -7.35 23.19 2.48
CA GLY A 44 -6.37 23.86 3.35
C GLY A 44 -6.30 23.34 4.77
N PRO A 45 -7.43 23.27 5.52
CA PRO A 45 -7.42 22.77 6.89
C PRO A 45 -6.92 21.33 7.04
N LEU A 46 -7.14 20.45 6.05
CA LEU A 46 -6.58 19.11 6.08
C LEU A 46 -5.07 19.11 5.76
N ARG A 47 -4.62 19.98 4.87
CA ARG A 47 -3.17 20.19 4.60
C ARG A 47 -2.44 20.70 5.84
N GLU A 48 -3.04 21.62 6.59
CA GLU A 48 -2.51 22.12 7.86
C GLU A 48 -2.36 21.01 8.88
N TRP A 49 -3.41 20.22 9.12
CA TRP A 49 -3.38 19.08 10.04
C TRP A 49 -2.32 18.03 9.63
N LEU A 50 -2.22 17.69 8.34
CA LEU A 50 -1.20 16.78 7.83
C LEU A 50 0.21 17.37 7.96
N GLY A 51 0.36 18.69 7.75
CA GLY A 51 1.62 19.40 7.94
C GLY A 51 2.11 19.31 9.39
N GLU A 52 1.23 19.56 10.37
CA GLU A 52 1.52 19.39 11.79
C GLU A 52 1.91 17.94 12.13
N ARG A 53 1.16 16.97 11.61
CA ARG A 53 1.40 15.54 11.83
C ARG A 53 2.77 15.08 11.32
N HIS A 54 3.21 15.60 10.18
CA HIS A 54 4.50 15.24 9.55
C HIS A 54 5.64 16.22 9.86
N GLY A 55 5.40 17.26 10.66
CA GLY A 55 6.40 18.27 10.99
C GLY A 55 6.88 19.08 9.77
N VAL A 56 6.00 19.37 8.81
CA VAL A 56 6.33 20.08 7.58
C VAL A 56 5.35 21.25 7.31
N GLU A 57 5.81 22.21 6.54
CA GLU A 57 4.94 23.29 6.05
C GLU A 57 3.79 22.73 5.20
N PRO A 58 2.55 23.23 5.35
CA PRO A 58 1.39 22.77 4.58
C PRO A 58 1.58 22.87 3.04
N GLY A 59 2.45 23.74 2.57
CA GLY A 59 2.82 23.88 1.16
C GLY A 59 3.53 22.64 0.59
N ARG A 60 4.07 21.77 1.44
CA ARG A 60 4.67 20.48 1.04
C ARG A 60 3.65 19.33 0.96
N ILE A 61 2.42 19.56 1.40
CA ILE A 61 1.34 18.57 1.36
C ILE A 61 0.51 18.74 0.09
N VAL A 62 0.37 17.66 -0.67
CA VAL A 62 -0.57 17.61 -1.82
C VAL A 62 -1.55 16.47 -1.57
N ILE A 63 -2.84 16.82 -1.50
CA ILE A 63 -3.92 15.84 -1.31
C ILE A 63 -4.43 15.40 -2.68
N THR A 64 -4.59 14.10 -2.87
CA THR A 64 -4.99 13.47 -4.12
C THR A 64 -6.17 12.52 -3.93
N SER A 65 -6.80 12.09 -5.01
CA SER A 65 -7.88 11.09 -4.97
C SER A 65 -7.32 9.69 -4.71
N GLY A 66 -6.74 9.50 -3.51
CA GLY A 66 -5.96 8.34 -3.08
C GLY A 66 -4.50 8.42 -3.54
N SER A 67 -3.60 7.70 -2.84
CA SER A 67 -2.14 7.72 -3.10
C SER A 67 -1.79 7.33 -4.54
N LEU A 68 -2.55 6.42 -5.17
CA LEU A 68 -2.29 5.99 -6.55
C LEU A 68 -2.40 7.15 -7.57
N GLN A 69 -3.33 8.09 -7.40
CA GLN A 69 -3.40 9.27 -8.27
C GLN A 69 -2.15 10.15 -8.09
N GLY A 70 -1.71 10.34 -6.85
CA GLY A 70 -0.48 11.07 -6.57
C GLY A 70 0.74 10.39 -7.20
N PHE A 71 0.80 9.04 -7.14
CA PHE A 71 1.84 8.29 -7.86
C PHE A 71 1.79 8.56 -9.37
N VAL A 72 0.60 8.58 -9.98
CA VAL A 72 0.45 8.91 -11.42
C VAL A 72 1.02 10.30 -11.71
N PHE A 73 0.69 11.30 -10.91
CA PHE A 73 1.20 12.67 -11.11
C PHE A 73 2.73 12.74 -10.93
N LEU A 74 3.26 12.09 -9.89
CA LEU A 74 4.71 12.01 -9.68
C LEU A 74 5.41 11.36 -10.88
N ALA A 75 4.89 10.21 -11.33
CA ALA A 75 5.45 9.50 -12.47
C ALA A 75 5.35 10.34 -13.76
N GLN A 76 4.23 11.00 -14.03
CA GLN A 76 4.09 11.90 -15.19
C GLN A 76 5.06 13.10 -15.13
N GLN A 77 5.37 13.59 -13.94
CA GLN A 77 6.32 14.68 -13.75
C GLN A 77 7.77 14.26 -14.00
N LEU A 78 8.16 13.07 -13.52
CA LEU A 78 9.56 12.62 -13.46
C LEU A 78 9.96 11.63 -14.56
N VAL A 79 9.00 10.93 -15.17
CA VAL A 79 9.29 9.83 -16.10
C VAL A 79 9.02 10.25 -17.55
N ARG A 80 9.97 9.89 -18.42
CA ARG A 80 9.85 9.95 -19.89
C ARG A 80 10.23 8.56 -20.43
N PRO A 81 9.90 8.22 -21.67
CA PRO A 81 10.34 6.97 -22.29
C PRO A 81 11.85 6.77 -22.13
N GLY A 82 12.26 5.60 -21.61
CA GLY A 82 13.65 5.27 -21.30
C GLY A 82 14.17 5.76 -19.93
N THR A 83 13.37 6.53 -19.16
CA THR A 83 13.74 6.90 -17.79
C THR A 83 13.85 5.66 -16.91
N ARG A 84 14.94 5.51 -16.18
CA ARG A 84 15.16 4.42 -15.25
C ARG A 84 14.50 4.71 -13.90
N VAL A 85 13.73 3.74 -13.39
CA VAL A 85 13.05 3.82 -12.08
C VAL A 85 13.32 2.55 -11.29
N LEU A 86 13.71 2.71 -10.03
CA LEU A 86 13.93 1.59 -9.11
C LEU A 86 12.61 1.20 -8.44
N VAL A 87 12.40 -0.11 -8.29
CA VAL A 87 11.28 -0.69 -7.52
C VAL A 87 11.75 -1.90 -6.73
N GLU A 88 11.07 -2.21 -5.65
CA GLU A 88 11.21 -3.50 -4.95
C GLU A 88 10.80 -4.67 -5.86
N ALA A 89 11.31 -5.86 -5.61
CA ALA A 89 10.88 -7.08 -6.27
C ALA A 89 10.65 -8.20 -5.24
N PRO A 90 9.39 -8.59 -5.02
CA PRO A 90 8.14 -8.13 -5.64
C PRO A 90 7.70 -6.73 -5.19
N THR A 91 6.82 -6.07 -5.96
CA THR A 91 6.21 -4.79 -5.59
C THR A 91 4.76 -4.67 -6.09
N TYR A 92 4.06 -3.63 -5.64
CA TYR A 92 2.67 -3.36 -6.02
C TYR A 92 2.49 -3.25 -7.54
N ASP A 93 1.53 -3.98 -8.08
CA ASP A 93 1.30 -4.14 -9.53
C ASP A 93 0.87 -2.85 -10.25
N ARG A 94 0.17 -1.95 -9.56
CA ARG A 94 -0.33 -0.72 -10.18
C ARG A 94 0.76 0.28 -10.56
N PRO A 95 1.74 0.59 -9.69
CA PRO A 95 2.94 1.33 -10.08
C PRO A 95 3.66 0.71 -11.26
N LEU A 96 3.85 -0.61 -11.30
CA LEU A 96 4.48 -1.29 -12.43
C LEU A 96 3.74 -1.03 -13.75
N THR A 97 2.41 -1.15 -13.72
CA THR A 97 1.57 -0.90 -14.88
C THR A 97 1.68 0.56 -15.36
N ILE A 98 1.71 1.53 -14.45
CA ILE A 98 1.82 2.96 -14.76
C ILE A 98 3.19 3.26 -15.37
N LEU A 99 4.27 2.79 -14.74
CA LEU A 99 5.64 2.98 -15.22
C LEU A 99 5.84 2.38 -16.62
N THR A 100 5.33 1.16 -16.83
CA THR A 100 5.37 0.50 -18.15
C THR A 100 4.65 1.32 -19.22
N ARG A 101 3.46 1.86 -18.91
CA ARG A 101 2.70 2.71 -19.84
C ARG A 101 3.39 4.03 -20.17
N LEU A 102 4.20 4.55 -19.26
CA LEU A 102 5.01 5.75 -19.48
C LEU A 102 6.32 5.46 -20.22
N GLY A 103 6.60 4.18 -20.50
CA GLY A 103 7.83 3.75 -21.17
C GLY A 103 9.09 3.79 -20.30
N ALA A 104 8.92 3.71 -18.97
CA ALA A 104 10.03 3.63 -18.03
C ALA A 104 10.81 2.32 -18.20
N GLU A 105 12.12 2.38 -18.00
CA GLU A 105 12.96 1.22 -17.73
C GLU A 105 12.87 0.90 -16.23
N VAL A 106 12.10 -0.13 -15.89
CA VAL A 106 11.92 -0.54 -14.50
C VAL A 106 13.07 -1.47 -14.09
N VAL A 107 13.84 -1.05 -13.08
CA VAL A 107 14.97 -1.79 -12.53
C VAL A 107 14.62 -2.25 -11.11
N THR A 108 14.83 -3.52 -10.81
CA THR A 108 14.45 -4.12 -9.54
C THR A 108 15.56 -4.06 -8.51
N VAL A 109 15.17 -3.90 -7.24
CA VAL A 109 16.01 -4.08 -6.07
C VAL A 109 15.48 -5.31 -5.33
N PRO A 110 16.34 -6.28 -4.97
CA PRO A 110 15.90 -7.49 -4.30
C PRO A 110 15.36 -7.22 -2.89
N MET A 111 14.56 -8.16 -2.42
CA MET A 111 14.02 -8.19 -1.08
C MET A 111 14.29 -9.56 -0.45
N ASP A 112 14.50 -9.57 0.86
CA ASP A 112 14.51 -10.76 1.69
C ASP A 112 13.49 -10.65 2.84
N GLU A 113 13.66 -11.42 3.92
CA GLU A 113 12.77 -11.42 5.09
C GLU A 113 12.68 -10.07 5.80
N ASP A 114 13.76 -9.27 5.77
CA ASP A 114 13.84 -7.91 6.34
C ASP A 114 13.42 -6.80 5.37
N GLY A 115 12.82 -7.14 4.24
CA GLY A 115 12.38 -6.19 3.21
C GLY A 115 13.44 -5.90 2.14
N LEU A 116 13.36 -4.73 1.51
CA LEU A 116 14.32 -4.27 0.50
C LEU A 116 15.76 -4.32 1.03
N VAL A 117 16.72 -4.75 0.18
CA VAL A 117 18.15 -4.78 0.51
C VAL A 117 18.83 -3.50 -0.01
N PRO A 118 19.06 -2.47 0.84
CA PRO A 118 19.54 -1.16 0.39
C PRO A 118 20.93 -1.20 -0.26
N ASP A 119 21.81 -2.07 0.21
CA ASP A 119 23.19 -2.19 -0.31
C ASP A 119 23.25 -2.87 -1.69
N GLU A 120 22.14 -3.46 -2.15
CA GLU A 120 22.00 -3.98 -3.52
C GLU A 120 21.34 -2.99 -4.49
N LEU A 121 21.20 -1.72 -4.09
CA LEU A 121 20.78 -0.66 -5.01
C LEU A 121 21.78 -0.54 -6.16
N PRO A 122 21.38 -0.74 -7.42
CA PRO A 122 22.30 -0.68 -8.55
C PRO A 122 22.89 0.72 -8.73
N GLU A 123 24.09 0.76 -9.31
CA GLU A 123 24.75 2.02 -9.67
C GLU A 123 24.10 2.69 -10.89
N GLY A 124 24.17 4.00 -10.94
CA GLY A 124 23.66 4.80 -12.05
C GLY A 124 22.65 5.86 -11.64
N GLU A 125 22.09 6.53 -12.63
CA GLU A 125 21.07 7.56 -12.44
C GLU A 125 19.66 6.96 -12.54
N PHE A 126 18.80 7.32 -11.60
CA PHE A 126 17.41 6.90 -11.53
C PHE A 126 16.53 8.10 -11.18
N ALA A 127 15.33 8.15 -11.75
CA ALA A 127 14.40 9.22 -11.43
C ALA A 127 13.93 9.15 -9.98
N PHE A 128 13.65 7.94 -9.50
CA PHE A 128 13.31 7.67 -8.10
C PHE A 128 13.35 6.16 -7.81
N LEU A 129 13.33 5.83 -6.51
CA LEU A 129 13.02 4.49 -5.99
C LEU A 129 11.60 4.51 -5.42
N TYR A 130 10.75 3.56 -5.81
CA TYR A 130 9.45 3.30 -5.19
C TYR A 130 9.56 2.13 -4.21
N THR A 131 9.16 2.33 -2.96
CA THR A 131 9.23 1.32 -1.89
C THR A 131 8.03 1.41 -0.96
N ILE A 132 7.61 0.27 -0.40
CA ILE A 132 6.57 0.15 0.63
C ILE A 132 7.21 -0.44 1.90
N PRO A 133 7.86 0.37 2.75
CA PRO A 133 8.67 -0.15 3.85
C PRO A 133 7.89 -0.83 4.97
N THR A 134 6.58 -0.59 5.09
CA THR A 134 5.76 -1.10 6.19
C THR A 134 4.62 -1.94 5.66
N PHE A 135 4.55 -3.23 6.07
CA PHE A 135 3.53 -4.19 5.65
C PHE A 135 3.34 -4.24 4.14
N GLN A 136 4.44 -4.42 3.46
CA GLN A 136 4.62 -4.31 2.01
C GLN A 136 3.55 -5.07 1.21
N ASN A 137 3.07 -4.47 0.15
CA ASN A 137 2.23 -5.14 -0.84
C ASN A 137 3.11 -5.60 -2.03
N PRO A 138 3.28 -6.91 -2.26
CA PRO A 138 2.41 -8.01 -1.82
C PRO A 138 2.91 -8.81 -0.61
N SER A 139 4.14 -8.61 -0.14
CA SER A 139 4.81 -9.57 0.74
C SER A 139 4.37 -9.54 2.21
N GLY A 140 3.75 -8.47 2.67
CA GLY A 140 3.45 -8.26 4.09
C GLY A 140 4.67 -7.98 4.96
N ARG A 141 5.88 -7.94 4.38
CA ARG A 141 7.14 -7.70 5.09
C ARG A 141 7.26 -6.27 5.55
N THR A 142 8.08 -6.05 6.57
CA THR A 142 8.41 -4.72 7.08
C THR A 142 9.92 -4.51 6.99
N LEU A 143 10.33 -3.42 6.36
CA LEU A 143 11.73 -3.01 6.29
C LEU A 143 12.26 -2.73 7.69
N SER A 144 13.35 -3.40 8.08
CA SER A 144 13.95 -3.25 9.41
C SER A 144 14.46 -1.82 9.65
N LEU A 145 14.56 -1.43 10.95
CA LEU A 145 15.03 -0.09 11.31
C LEU A 145 16.44 0.21 10.78
N GLU A 146 17.32 -0.79 10.80
CA GLU A 146 18.68 -0.67 10.26
C GLU A 146 18.65 -0.33 8.76
N ARG A 147 17.84 -1.08 7.99
CA ARG A 147 17.70 -0.85 6.56
C ARG A 147 17.00 0.46 6.21
N ARG A 148 16.07 0.92 7.03
CA ARG A 148 15.46 2.26 6.87
C ARG A 148 16.51 3.36 7.01
N ARG A 149 17.39 3.27 8.01
CA ARG A 149 18.52 4.20 8.20
C ARG A 149 19.47 4.15 7.02
N ARG A 150 19.85 2.93 6.60
CA ARG A 150 20.73 2.74 5.46
C ARG A 150 20.15 3.29 4.16
N LEU A 151 18.85 3.10 3.93
CA LEU A 151 18.16 3.66 2.77
C LEU A 151 18.13 5.19 2.80
N ALA A 152 17.87 5.80 3.96
CA ALA A 152 17.92 7.25 4.13
C ALA A 152 19.32 7.83 3.85
N GLU A 153 20.39 7.16 4.32
CA GLU A 153 21.77 7.51 4.02
C GLU A 153 22.07 7.44 2.52
N LEU A 154 21.74 6.33 1.88
CA LEU A 154 21.96 6.13 0.44
C LEU A 154 21.17 7.13 -0.42
N ALA A 155 19.93 7.45 -0.02
CA ALA A 155 19.13 8.47 -0.70
C ALA A 155 19.85 9.82 -0.71
N ARG A 156 20.44 10.21 0.42
CA ARG A 156 21.22 11.45 0.54
C ARG A 156 22.52 11.39 -0.23
N GLU A 157 23.33 10.32 -0.05
CA GLU A 157 24.64 10.13 -0.70
C GLU A 157 24.53 10.17 -2.21
N ARG A 158 23.54 9.46 -2.77
CA ARG A 158 23.31 9.33 -4.21
C ARG A 158 22.40 10.41 -4.79
N ARG A 159 21.85 11.30 -3.97
CA ARG A 159 20.80 12.27 -4.35
C ARG A 159 19.60 11.60 -5.04
N LEU A 160 19.29 10.39 -4.59
CA LEU A 160 18.21 9.58 -5.11
C LEU A 160 16.88 9.99 -4.42
N LEU A 161 15.90 10.39 -5.20
CA LEU A 161 14.55 10.56 -4.68
C LEU A 161 13.98 9.17 -4.32
N VAL A 162 13.54 9.00 -3.09
CA VAL A 162 12.80 7.79 -2.65
C VAL A 162 11.35 8.16 -2.43
N LEU A 163 10.44 7.44 -3.07
CA LEU A 163 9.01 7.51 -2.77
C LEU A 163 8.67 6.39 -1.78
N GLU A 164 8.48 6.75 -0.53
CA GLU A 164 7.95 5.88 0.52
C GLU A 164 6.42 5.87 0.47
N ASP A 165 5.82 4.74 0.09
CA ASP A 165 4.36 4.54 0.07
C ASP A 165 3.94 3.77 1.33
N ASP A 166 3.21 4.43 2.23
CA ASP A 166 2.82 3.88 3.54
C ASP A 166 1.29 3.91 3.76
N PRO A 167 0.52 3.12 3.02
CA PRO A 167 -0.92 3.04 3.24
C PRO A 167 -1.32 2.15 4.42
N TYR A 168 -0.39 1.35 4.96
CA TYR A 168 -0.66 0.31 5.96
C TYR A 168 -0.05 0.57 7.33
N GLY A 169 0.87 1.52 7.50
CA GLY A 169 1.68 1.68 8.71
C GLY A 169 0.88 1.83 10.00
N LEU A 170 -0.32 2.44 9.91
CA LEU A 170 -1.23 2.55 11.04
C LEU A 170 -2.02 1.25 11.34
N VAL A 171 -2.03 0.28 10.41
CA VAL A 171 -2.76 -1.00 10.59
C VAL A 171 -1.79 -2.05 11.11
N ARG A 172 -1.30 -1.83 12.33
CA ARG A 172 -0.34 -2.70 13.04
C ARG A 172 -1.07 -3.56 14.07
N TYR A 173 -0.76 -4.87 14.11
CA TYR A 173 -1.33 -5.84 15.03
C TYR A 173 -0.40 -6.17 16.19
N GLU A 174 0.91 -6.17 15.92
CA GLU A 174 1.97 -6.59 16.84
C GLU A 174 3.20 -5.69 16.69
N GLY A 175 4.07 -5.72 17.69
CA GLY A 175 5.33 -4.98 17.71
C GLY A 175 5.15 -3.47 17.88
N GLU A 176 6.27 -2.77 17.95
CA GLU A 176 6.29 -1.32 18.06
C GLU A 176 6.35 -0.64 16.68
N PRO A 177 5.74 0.53 16.52
CA PRO A 177 5.89 1.32 15.30
C PRO A 177 7.36 1.67 15.04
N LEU A 178 7.79 1.50 13.78
CA LEU A 178 9.10 1.97 13.35
C LEU A 178 8.98 3.36 12.71
N PRO A 179 9.97 4.24 12.91
CA PRO A 179 9.98 5.51 12.19
C PRO A 179 10.05 5.26 10.68
N SER A 180 9.36 6.09 9.90
CA SER A 180 9.42 6.05 8.45
C SER A 180 10.83 6.40 7.94
N VAL A 181 11.14 6.06 6.70
CA VAL A 181 12.37 6.52 6.05
C VAL A 181 12.36 8.04 5.92
N PHE A 182 11.18 8.63 5.70
CA PHE A 182 10.95 10.06 5.66
C PHE A 182 11.35 10.76 6.98
N GLU A 183 10.92 10.22 8.14
CA GLU A 183 11.27 10.75 9.46
C GLU A 183 12.77 10.63 9.75
N LEU A 184 13.39 9.50 9.37
CA LEU A 184 14.83 9.26 9.56
C LEU A 184 15.72 10.15 8.68
N ALA A 185 15.25 10.53 7.51
CA ALA A 185 15.97 11.39 6.58
C ALA A 185 15.67 12.89 6.77
N GLU A 186 14.97 13.26 7.85
CA GLU A 186 14.51 14.64 8.08
C GLU A 186 13.73 15.22 6.88
N GLY A 187 13.13 14.35 6.07
CA GLY A 187 12.35 14.69 4.88
C GLY A 187 13.16 15.13 3.66
N GLU A 188 14.49 15.06 3.71
CA GLU A 188 15.34 15.34 2.56
C GLU A 188 15.40 14.12 1.63
N GLN A 189 15.31 14.34 0.30
CA GLN A 189 15.34 13.30 -0.74
C GLN A 189 14.25 12.22 -0.60
N ILE A 190 13.35 12.32 0.38
CA ILE A 190 12.26 11.38 0.58
C ILE A 190 10.93 12.08 0.29
N ALA A 191 10.17 11.53 -0.65
CA ALA A 191 8.75 11.78 -0.80
C ALA A 191 7.99 10.71 -0.03
N TYR A 192 7.07 11.11 0.83
CA TYR A 192 6.21 10.18 1.57
C TYR A 192 4.79 10.26 1.03
N CYS A 193 4.11 9.13 0.90
CA CYS A 193 2.68 9.13 0.61
C CYS A 193 1.92 8.12 1.45
N SER A 194 0.66 8.45 1.70
CA SER A 194 -0.25 7.57 2.43
C SER A 194 -1.71 7.83 2.03
N SER A 195 -2.65 7.10 2.64
CA SER A 195 -4.06 7.19 2.30
C SER A 195 -4.96 6.77 3.45
N PHE A 196 -6.10 7.43 3.60
CA PHE A 196 -7.17 6.99 4.50
C PHE A 196 -7.98 5.80 3.97
N SER A 197 -7.62 5.27 2.79
CA SER A 197 -8.32 4.13 2.17
C SER A 197 -8.27 2.85 2.99
N LYS A 198 -7.26 2.68 3.85
CA LYS A 198 -7.06 1.46 4.64
C LYS A 198 -7.48 1.61 6.10
N THR A 199 -7.59 2.83 6.56
CA THR A 199 -7.89 3.16 7.97
C THR A 199 -9.29 3.75 8.18
N VAL A 200 -9.87 4.36 7.14
CA VAL A 200 -11.20 4.99 7.22
C VAL A 200 -12.16 4.38 6.19
N ALA A 201 -12.00 4.73 4.91
CA ALA A 201 -12.85 4.20 3.85
C ALA A 201 -12.22 4.40 2.46
N PRO A 202 -12.10 3.36 1.64
CA PRO A 202 -11.52 3.48 0.30
C PRO A 202 -12.37 4.34 -0.65
N GLY A 203 -13.69 4.41 -0.43
CA GLY A 203 -14.63 5.19 -1.24
C GLY A 203 -14.49 6.70 -1.08
N LEU A 204 -13.91 7.19 0.01
CA LEU A 204 -13.67 8.63 0.21
C LEU A 204 -12.60 9.20 -0.72
N ARG A 205 -11.72 8.35 -1.24
CA ARG A 205 -10.66 8.75 -2.17
C ARG A 205 -9.77 9.87 -1.64
N VAL A 206 -9.32 9.79 -0.37
CA VAL A 206 -8.40 10.75 0.24
C VAL A 206 -7.04 10.10 0.47
N GLY A 207 -6.03 10.56 -0.25
CA GLY A 207 -4.62 10.25 -0.05
C GLY A 207 -3.82 11.54 -0.04
N TRP A 208 -2.59 11.49 0.42
CA TRP A 208 -1.73 12.66 0.47
C TRP A 208 -0.28 12.30 0.19
N PHE A 209 0.46 13.33 -0.24
CA PHE A 209 1.90 13.30 -0.41
C PHE A 209 2.54 14.37 0.43
N VAL A 210 3.67 14.04 1.04
CA VAL A 210 4.64 14.98 1.60
C VAL A 210 5.81 15.04 0.63
N LEU A 211 6.05 16.18 0.01
CA LEU A 211 7.00 16.31 -1.08
C LEU A 211 8.06 17.39 -0.75
N PRO A 212 9.25 17.33 -1.38
CA PRO A 212 10.12 18.51 -1.48
C PRO A 212 9.33 19.71 -2.07
N ALA A 213 9.51 20.92 -1.53
CA ALA A 213 8.66 22.06 -1.83
C ALA A 213 8.50 22.36 -3.34
N GLN A 214 9.60 22.27 -4.10
CA GLN A 214 9.58 22.49 -5.55
C GLN A 214 8.73 21.43 -6.26
N LEU A 215 8.87 20.16 -5.87
CA LEU A 215 8.11 19.06 -6.45
C LEU A 215 6.62 19.16 -6.08
N ALA A 216 6.31 19.56 -4.85
CA ALA A 216 4.92 19.81 -4.42
C ALA A 216 4.23 20.86 -5.31
N ALA A 217 4.89 21.98 -5.59
CA ALA A 217 4.37 23.02 -6.49
C ALA A 217 4.15 22.51 -7.92
N GLN A 218 5.05 21.68 -8.45
CA GLN A 218 4.92 21.07 -9.78
C GLN A 218 3.75 20.09 -9.84
N ILE A 219 3.58 19.24 -8.82
CA ILE A 219 2.48 18.28 -8.74
C ILE A 219 1.14 19.02 -8.56
N GLU A 220 1.09 20.07 -7.74
CA GLU A 220 -0.10 20.89 -7.59
C GLU A 220 -0.50 21.56 -8.92
N ALA A 221 0.45 22.12 -9.67
CA ALA A 221 0.20 22.68 -11.00
C ALA A 221 -0.32 21.64 -12.00
N LEU A 222 0.23 20.43 -11.97
CA LEU A 222 -0.25 19.31 -12.79
C LEU A 222 -1.68 18.90 -12.39
N ALA A 223 -1.97 18.83 -11.11
CA ALA A 223 -3.30 18.54 -10.58
C ALA A 223 -4.32 19.58 -11.06
N VAL A 224 -4.01 20.86 -10.94
CA VAL A 224 -4.87 21.96 -11.43
C VAL A 224 -5.16 21.82 -12.92
N SER A 225 -4.15 21.50 -13.73
CA SER A 225 -4.34 21.32 -15.18
C SER A 225 -5.13 20.08 -15.56
N THR A 226 -5.27 19.13 -14.64
CA THR A 226 -5.94 17.83 -14.87
C THR A 226 -7.41 17.84 -14.42
N TYR A 227 -7.70 18.34 -13.21
CA TYR A 227 -9.04 18.30 -12.63
C TYR A 227 -9.43 19.56 -11.80
N ILE A 228 -8.65 20.64 -11.88
CA ILE A 228 -8.85 21.92 -11.17
C ILE A 228 -8.56 21.81 -9.67
N SER A 229 -9.36 21.03 -8.93
CA SER A 229 -9.17 20.76 -7.50
C SER A 229 -9.72 19.38 -7.14
N PRO A 230 -9.12 18.69 -6.14
CA PRO A 230 -9.67 17.44 -5.64
C PRO A 230 -11.00 17.67 -4.89
N PRO A 231 -11.84 16.62 -4.70
CA PRO A 231 -13.13 16.76 -4.02
C PRO A 231 -12.95 17.13 -2.54
N TYR A 232 -13.42 18.31 -2.13
CA TYR A 232 -13.24 18.82 -0.77
C TYR A 232 -14.17 18.17 0.26
N LEU A 233 -15.35 17.71 -0.15
CA LEU A 233 -16.30 17.08 0.79
C LEU A 233 -15.67 15.86 1.48
N SER A 234 -15.04 14.96 0.73
CA SER A 234 -14.36 13.81 1.30
C SER A 234 -13.24 14.19 2.26
N GLN A 235 -12.47 15.22 1.89
CA GLN A 235 -11.35 15.71 2.71
C GLN A 235 -11.83 16.37 4.01
N ALA A 236 -12.88 17.17 3.94
CA ALA A 236 -13.49 17.80 5.10
C ALA A 236 -14.15 16.75 6.03
N THR A 237 -14.77 15.70 5.46
CA THR A 237 -15.32 14.58 6.23
C THR A 237 -14.23 13.85 7.02
N VAL A 238 -13.08 13.58 6.40
CA VAL A 238 -11.94 12.94 7.09
C VAL A 238 -11.39 13.86 8.18
N LEU A 239 -11.24 15.16 7.90
CA LEU A 239 -10.78 16.12 8.90
C LEU A 239 -11.72 16.19 10.09
N GLU A 240 -13.04 16.19 9.85
CA GLU A 240 -14.05 16.17 10.92
C GLU A 240 -13.93 14.92 11.80
N LEU A 241 -13.72 13.74 11.19
CA LEU A 241 -13.50 12.48 11.91
C LEU A 241 -12.27 12.57 12.85
N VAL A 242 -11.20 13.15 12.37
CA VAL A 242 -9.95 13.36 13.13
C VAL A 242 -10.18 14.36 14.27
N GLN A 243 -10.76 15.54 13.97
CA GLN A 243 -10.95 16.62 14.94
C GLN A 243 -11.91 16.25 16.06
N ARG A 244 -12.84 15.33 15.81
CA ARG A 244 -13.75 14.77 16.83
C ARG A 244 -13.08 13.73 17.73
N GLY A 245 -11.86 13.30 17.41
CA GLY A 245 -11.18 12.21 18.11
C GLY A 245 -11.79 10.83 17.81
N SER A 246 -12.56 10.70 16.73
CA SER A 246 -13.18 9.42 16.32
C SER A 246 -12.26 8.56 15.46
N PHE A 247 -11.14 9.11 14.99
CA PHE A 247 -10.20 8.40 14.13
C PHE A 247 -9.49 7.25 14.84
N GLU A 248 -8.91 7.50 16.01
CA GLU A 248 -8.18 6.51 16.80
C GLU A 248 -9.07 5.34 17.24
N PRO A 249 -10.28 5.56 17.83
CA PRO A 249 -11.20 4.46 18.16
C PRO A 249 -11.63 3.64 16.94
N ASN A 250 -11.84 4.29 15.78
CA ASN A 250 -12.12 3.58 14.53
C ASN A 250 -10.91 2.73 14.08
N LEU A 251 -9.71 3.27 14.18
CA LEU A 251 -8.48 2.55 13.83
C LEU A 251 -8.28 1.32 14.71
N GLU A 252 -8.46 1.44 16.02
CA GLU A 252 -8.40 0.33 16.98
C GLU A 252 -9.40 -0.78 16.63
N ARG A 253 -10.65 -0.40 16.32
CA ARG A 253 -11.68 -1.35 15.90
C ARG A 253 -11.30 -2.07 14.60
N VAL A 254 -10.87 -1.34 13.58
CA VAL A 254 -10.45 -1.90 12.29
C VAL A 254 -9.26 -2.83 12.47
N THR A 255 -8.26 -2.40 13.25
CA THR A 255 -7.06 -3.19 13.53
C THR A 255 -7.39 -4.48 14.26
N GLY A 256 -8.33 -4.45 15.23
CA GLY A 256 -8.81 -5.64 15.93
C GLY A 256 -9.45 -6.67 14.99
N LEU A 257 -10.36 -6.22 14.11
CA LEU A 257 -10.98 -7.08 13.10
C LEU A 257 -9.97 -7.71 12.13
N LEU A 258 -8.98 -6.95 11.73
CA LEU A 258 -7.96 -7.42 10.80
C LEU A 258 -6.96 -8.37 11.45
N ARG A 259 -6.63 -8.14 12.72
CA ARG A 259 -5.80 -9.08 13.52
C ARG A 259 -6.44 -10.46 13.56
N GLU A 260 -7.73 -10.54 13.90
CA GLU A 260 -8.48 -11.80 13.95
C GLU A 260 -8.41 -12.55 12.60
N ARG A 261 -8.53 -11.83 11.49
CA ARG A 261 -8.44 -12.42 10.15
C ARG A 261 -7.03 -12.87 9.78
N ARG A 262 -6.02 -12.08 10.14
CA ARG A 262 -4.62 -12.46 9.95
C ARG A 262 -4.31 -13.75 10.72
N ASP A 263 -4.74 -13.84 11.98
CA ASP A 263 -4.50 -14.99 12.83
C ASP A 263 -5.19 -16.23 12.26
N ALA A 264 -6.44 -16.11 11.83
CA ALA A 264 -7.17 -17.19 11.15
C ALA A 264 -6.46 -17.64 9.84
N MET A 265 -5.89 -16.70 9.07
CA MET A 265 -5.14 -17.02 7.85
C MET A 265 -3.87 -17.82 8.19
N LEU A 266 -3.10 -17.36 9.17
CA LEU A 266 -1.86 -18.03 9.57
C LEU A 266 -2.12 -19.44 10.15
N GLU A 267 -3.15 -19.59 10.99
CA GLU A 267 -3.57 -20.87 11.54
C GLU A 267 -4.01 -21.85 10.42
N ALA A 268 -4.83 -21.36 9.50
CA ALA A 268 -5.29 -22.20 8.39
C ALA A 268 -4.15 -22.64 7.47
N LEU A 269 -3.19 -21.76 7.19
CA LEU A 269 -2.00 -22.10 6.39
C LEU A 269 -1.15 -23.18 7.08
N GLU A 270 -0.92 -23.05 8.39
CA GLU A 270 -0.17 -24.02 9.18
C GLU A 270 -0.79 -25.43 9.12
N LEU A 271 -2.13 -25.49 9.15
CA LEU A 271 -2.87 -26.75 9.17
C LEU A 271 -3.02 -27.39 7.78
N GLN A 272 -3.03 -26.59 6.73
CA GLN A 272 -3.49 -27.03 5.41
C GLN A 272 -2.43 -27.05 4.32
N MET A 273 -1.31 -26.31 4.46
CA MET A 273 -0.31 -26.26 3.38
C MET A 273 0.63 -27.49 3.39
N PRO A 274 1.27 -27.81 2.25
CA PRO A 274 2.35 -28.80 2.20
C PRO A 274 3.52 -28.43 3.11
N GLU A 275 4.32 -29.43 3.54
CA GLU A 275 5.45 -29.24 4.47
C GLU A 275 6.55 -28.30 3.92
N ASP A 276 6.74 -28.26 2.60
CA ASP A 276 7.73 -27.41 1.94
C ASP A 276 7.21 -26.01 1.61
N ALA A 277 5.92 -25.73 1.84
CA ALA A 277 5.37 -24.41 1.66
C ALA A 277 5.88 -23.45 2.74
N SER A 278 6.06 -22.19 2.34
CA SER A 278 6.41 -21.13 3.28
C SER A 278 5.54 -19.89 3.05
N TRP A 279 5.37 -19.09 4.08
CA TRP A 279 4.60 -17.87 4.01
C TRP A 279 5.09 -16.81 4.98
N THR A 280 4.83 -15.55 4.64
CA THR A 280 5.14 -14.43 5.52
C THR A 280 4.18 -14.38 6.72
N ARG A 281 4.67 -13.86 7.85
CA ARG A 281 3.89 -13.65 9.09
C ARG A 281 3.83 -12.14 9.39
N PRO A 282 2.91 -11.39 8.74
CA PRO A 282 2.89 -9.95 8.85
C PRO A 282 2.42 -9.49 10.24
N GLU A 283 3.10 -8.48 10.79
CA GLU A 283 2.71 -7.80 12.03
C GLU A 283 1.62 -6.75 11.83
N GLY A 284 1.17 -6.55 10.60
CA GLY A 284 0.15 -5.60 10.21
C GLY A 284 -0.23 -5.72 8.73
N GLY A 285 -0.96 -4.76 8.22
CA GLY A 285 -1.32 -4.71 6.81
C GLY A 285 -2.45 -5.67 6.41
N TYR A 286 -2.42 -6.17 5.18
CA TYR A 286 -3.56 -6.87 4.56
C TYR A 286 -3.20 -8.20 3.90
N PHE A 287 -1.90 -8.55 3.81
CA PHE A 287 -1.44 -9.57 2.89
C PHE A 287 -0.51 -10.60 3.55
N VAL A 288 -0.65 -11.84 3.10
CA VAL A 288 0.32 -12.90 3.28
C VAL A 288 0.86 -13.28 1.90
N TRP A 289 2.16 -13.47 1.81
CA TRP A 289 2.83 -14.02 0.64
C TRP A 289 3.09 -15.50 0.88
N LEU A 290 2.55 -16.33 0.01
CA LEU A 290 2.68 -17.79 0.05
C LEU A 290 3.61 -18.24 -1.06
N ASP A 291 4.61 -19.06 -0.73
CA ASP A 291 5.52 -19.73 -1.65
C ASP A 291 5.28 -21.23 -1.62
N LEU A 292 5.20 -21.84 -2.80
CA LEU A 292 4.94 -23.27 -3.00
C LEU A 292 6.05 -23.89 -3.87
N PRO A 293 7.26 -24.15 -3.33
CA PRO A 293 8.42 -24.56 -4.13
C PRO A 293 8.19 -25.83 -4.97
N SER A 294 7.53 -26.82 -4.42
CA SER A 294 7.16 -28.07 -5.11
C SER A 294 5.74 -28.05 -5.70
N GLY A 295 5.00 -26.95 -5.50
CA GLY A 295 3.64 -26.78 -6.02
C GLY A 295 3.58 -26.53 -7.52
N PRO A 296 2.39 -26.47 -8.11
CA PRO A 296 2.21 -26.09 -9.52
C PRO A 296 2.56 -24.60 -9.73
N PRO A 297 2.80 -24.17 -10.97
CA PRO A 297 2.85 -22.75 -11.29
C PRO A 297 1.60 -22.03 -10.77
N ALA A 298 1.77 -20.81 -10.26
CA ALA A 298 0.67 -20.05 -9.65
C ALA A 298 -0.50 -19.79 -10.60
N ALA A 299 -0.25 -19.74 -11.92
CA ALA A 299 -1.30 -19.61 -12.92
C ALA A 299 -2.18 -20.87 -13.01
N ASP A 300 -1.58 -22.06 -12.95
CA ASP A 300 -2.28 -23.34 -12.98
C ASP A 300 -3.05 -23.57 -11.67
N LEU A 301 -2.43 -23.23 -10.54
CA LEU A 301 -3.09 -23.28 -9.23
C LEU A 301 -4.29 -22.32 -9.19
N LEU A 302 -4.16 -21.12 -9.71
CA LEU A 302 -5.27 -20.15 -9.76
C LEU A 302 -6.44 -20.68 -10.56
N ALA A 303 -6.21 -21.25 -11.75
CA ALA A 303 -7.27 -21.81 -12.57
C ALA A 303 -8.03 -22.96 -11.86
N GLN A 304 -7.31 -23.83 -11.15
CA GLN A 304 -7.91 -24.88 -10.33
C GLN A 304 -8.67 -24.32 -9.11
N ALA A 305 -8.10 -23.30 -8.46
CA ALA A 305 -8.71 -22.65 -7.30
C ALA A 305 -10.01 -21.92 -7.68
N GLU A 306 -10.05 -21.23 -8.82
CA GLU A 306 -11.25 -20.57 -9.33
C GLU A 306 -12.37 -21.57 -9.63
N ALA A 307 -12.04 -22.73 -10.21
CA ALA A 307 -12.98 -23.84 -10.38
C ALA A 307 -13.50 -24.38 -9.04
N ALA A 308 -12.69 -24.34 -7.98
CA ALA A 308 -13.06 -24.70 -6.61
C ALA A 308 -13.68 -23.52 -5.82
N GLY A 309 -13.95 -22.37 -6.44
CA GLY A 309 -14.61 -21.22 -5.83
C GLY A 309 -13.70 -20.37 -4.94
N VAL A 310 -12.39 -20.39 -5.16
CA VAL A 310 -11.39 -19.56 -4.46
C VAL A 310 -10.57 -18.78 -5.47
N THR A 311 -10.25 -17.51 -5.19
CA THR A 311 -9.36 -16.72 -6.05
C THR A 311 -8.29 -15.99 -5.23
N PHE A 312 -7.10 -15.77 -5.82
CA PHE A 312 -5.97 -15.06 -5.24
C PHE A 312 -5.22 -14.29 -6.34
N VAL A 313 -4.16 -13.56 -6.01
CA VAL A 313 -3.32 -12.89 -7.03
C VAL A 313 -2.01 -13.67 -7.19
N ARG A 314 -1.66 -13.98 -8.44
CA ARG A 314 -0.42 -14.70 -8.77
C ARG A 314 0.80 -13.87 -8.41
N GLY A 315 1.86 -14.53 -7.97
CA GLY A 315 3.12 -13.88 -7.65
C GLY A 315 3.72 -13.14 -8.84
N THR A 316 3.60 -13.68 -10.04
CA THR A 316 4.14 -13.07 -11.27
C THR A 316 3.57 -11.67 -11.56
N ASP A 317 2.37 -11.34 -11.07
CA ASP A 317 1.75 -10.04 -11.31
C ASP A 317 2.45 -8.89 -10.55
N PHE A 318 3.34 -9.23 -9.60
CA PHE A 318 4.10 -8.28 -8.77
C PHE A 318 5.57 -8.11 -9.19
N PHE A 319 5.93 -8.65 -10.35
CA PHE A 319 7.27 -8.51 -10.91
C PHE A 319 7.24 -7.85 -12.29
N PRO A 320 8.21 -6.99 -12.62
CA PRO A 320 8.29 -6.38 -13.95
C PRO A 320 8.34 -7.45 -15.04
N GLY A 321 7.43 -7.35 -16.02
CA GLY A 321 7.34 -8.33 -17.11
C GLY A 321 6.95 -9.75 -16.67
N GLY A 322 6.46 -9.93 -15.44
CA GLY A 322 6.03 -11.22 -14.91
C GLY A 322 7.16 -12.22 -14.65
N ARG A 323 8.38 -11.74 -14.47
CA ARG A 323 9.59 -12.59 -14.28
C ARG A 323 9.93 -12.68 -12.79
N GLY A 324 9.41 -13.67 -12.11
CA GLY A 324 9.55 -13.93 -10.67
C GLY A 324 8.21 -14.33 -10.07
N GLY A 325 8.24 -15.00 -8.92
CA GLY A 325 7.04 -15.41 -8.21
C GLY A 325 6.16 -16.42 -8.95
N GLU A 326 6.73 -17.24 -9.85
CA GLU A 326 6.02 -18.23 -10.66
C GLU A 326 5.27 -19.26 -9.82
N ARG A 327 5.75 -19.50 -8.60
CA ARG A 327 5.16 -20.44 -7.63
C ARG A 327 4.72 -19.74 -6.34
N SER A 328 4.45 -18.45 -6.42
CA SER A 328 4.04 -17.63 -5.30
C SER A 328 2.63 -17.08 -5.49
N ALA A 329 1.95 -16.80 -4.38
CA ALA A 329 0.61 -16.23 -4.35
C ALA A 329 0.50 -15.15 -3.28
N ARG A 330 -0.17 -14.03 -3.59
CA ARG A 330 -0.59 -13.08 -2.58
C ARG A 330 -1.99 -13.43 -2.09
N LEU A 331 -2.12 -13.65 -0.79
CA LEU A 331 -3.39 -13.89 -0.10
C LEU A 331 -3.78 -12.65 0.70
N ALA A 332 -4.89 -12.01 0.35
CA ALA A 332 -5.47 -10.90 1.09
C ALA A 332 -6.49 -11.44 2.09
N PHE A 333 -6.28 -11.18 3.37
CA PHE A 333 -7.20 -11.59 4.45
C PHE A 333 -8.19 -10.49 4.86
N SER A 334 -8.02 -9.28 4.36
CA SER A 334 -8.73 -8.09 4.84
C SER A 334 -10.22 -8.05 4.54
N PHE A 335 -10.70 -8.77 3.52
CA PHE A 335 -12.08 -8.69 3.06
C PHE A 335 -12.95 -9.87 3.49
N VAL A 336 -12.37 -11.04 3.71
CA VAL A 336 -13.04 -12.31 4.00
C VAL A 336 -13.16 -12.54 5.50
N SER A 337 -14.22 -13.23 5.93
CA SER A 337 -14.40 -13.63 7.34
C SER A 337 -13.44 -14.75 7.75
N PRO A 338 -13.17 -14.96 9.07
CA PRO A 338 -12.36 -16.07 9.54
C PRO A 338 -12.83 -17.44 9.04
N GLY A 339 -14.15 -17.67 8.98
CA GLY A 339 -14.71 -18.91 8.44
C GLY A 339 -14.45 -19.12 6.96
N GLU A 340 -14.60 -18.06 6.15
CA GLU A 340 -14.24 -18.08 4.73
C GLU A 340 -12.73 -18.28 4.52
N ILE A 341 -11.89 -17.72 5.40
CA ILE A 341 -10.45 -17.93 5.38
C ILE A 341 -10.11 -19.40 5.57
N ALA A 342 -10.64 -20.04 6.64
CA ALA A 342 -10.40 -21.45 6.93
C ALA A 342 -10.83 -22.35 5.77
N GLU A 343 -12.02 -22.11 5.22
CA GLU A 343 -12.55 -22.87 4.08
C GLU A 343 -11.73 -22.65 2.81
N GLY A 344 -11.41 -21.39 2.47
CA GLY A 344 -10.65 -21.06 1.26
C GLY A 344 -9.23 -21.64 1.29
N VAL A 345 -8.54 -21.54 2.43
CA VAL A 345 -7.20 -22.12 2.62
C VAL A 345 -7.23 -23.63 2.59
N SER A 346 -8.27 -24.27 3.15
CA SER A 346 -8.43 -25.73 3.08
C SER A 346 -8.55 -26.22 1.62
N ARG A 347 -9.33 -25.51 0.79
CA ARG A 347 -9.43 -25.81 -0.65
C ARG A 347 -8.09 -25.64 -1.37
N LEU A 348 -7.39 -24.52 -1.12
CA LEU A 348 -6.06 -24.27 -1.70
C LEU A 348 -5.03 -25.32 -1.29
N GLY A 349 -4.98 -25.70 -0.01
CA GLY A 349 -4.07 -26.73 0.49
C GLY A 349 -4.32 -28.10 -0.13
N SER A 350 -5.57 -28.46 -0.37
CA SER A 350 -5.94 -29.69 -1.07
C SER A 350 -5.42 -29.72 -2.51
N LEU A 351 -5.54 -28.60 -3.22
CA LEU A 351 -5.03 -28.46 -4.59
C LEU A 351 -3.49 -28.46 -4.64
N ALA A 352 -2.85 -27.77 -3.71
CA ALA A 352 -1.38 -27.69 -3.63
C ALA A 352 -0.77 -29.09 -3.37
N ARG A 353 -1.36 -29.88 -2.46
CA ARG A 353 -0.91 -31.26 -2.17
C ARG A 353 -1.15 -32.24 -3.33
N ALA A 354 -2.28 -32.09 -4.03
CA ALA A 354 -2.60 -32.99 -5.17
C ALA A 354 -1.65 -32.79 -6.35
N ALA A 355 -1.04 -31.62 -6.46
CA ALA A 355 -0.11 -31.27 -7.55
C ALA A 355 1.36 -31.55 -7.18
N ALA A 356 1.68 -31.84 -5.91
CA ALA A 356 3.04 -32.21 -5.51
C ALA A 356 3.40 -33.57 -6.13
N PRO A 357 4.59 -33.73 -6.75
CA PRO A 357 5.04 -35.05 -7.23
C PRO A 357 5.04 -36.02 -6.06
N ALA A 358 4.45 -37.22 -6.27
CA ALA A 358 4.49 -38.29 -5.27
C ALA A 358 5.95 -38.53 -4.86
N SER A 359 6.24 -38.37 -3.56
CA SER A 359 7.55 -38.66 -3.01
C SER A 359 7.87 -40.13 -3.36
N LEU A 360 8.90 -40.35 -4.19
CA LEU A 360 9.42 -41.68 -4.53
C LEU A 360 10.17 -42.26 -3.36
#